data_f29ce2fe1821f2a332dc0f20658964ca
#
_entry.id   f29ce2fe1821f2a332dc0f20658964ca
#
_cell.length_a   1.000
_cell.length_b   1.000
_cell.length_c   1.000
_cell.angle_alpha   90.00
_cell.angle_beta   90.00
_cell.angle_gamma   90.00
#
_symmetry.space_group_name_H-M   'P 1'
#
loop_
_entity.id
_entity.type
_entity.pdbx_description
1 polymer ?
#
loop_
_entity_poly.entity_id
_entity_poly.type
_entity_poly.pdbx_seq_one_letter_code
_entity_poly.pdbx_strand_id
1 'polypeptide(L)'
;MDIDKKKCEEYLETKFDDVVWSPSRLSCYDNCPYEFYLKYLLGQRGTNWYAYIGTGVHNIIEDYYNVGHAKGLDTDIIVETMVKKFALVVSAWEEWRPHSWKAQCNKIVDGLMSFKPLDTVTDIERTILFDFEGYKFQAKLDAEEGDDWHIDYKSRWDKKKYGHQQTLYMYAKEIEQAAPPKGFKIIQYKERMSTVEIDYSKGDVELTKNWMRYTIGKIRRDLERGEFTKNPADKFYCTELCQAPLCEHSKR
;
A
#
# COMPACT_ATOMS: atom_id res chain seq x y z
N MET A 1 3.54 -19.39 -19.46
CA MET A 1 2.22 -19.99 -19.13
C MET A 1 1.18 -19.18 -19.87
N ASP A 2 0.29 -19.84 -20.60
CA ASP A 2 -0.78 -19.17 -21.33
C ASP A 2 -1.88 -18.70 -20.37
N ILE A 3 -2.62 -17.68 -20.78
CA ILE A 3 -3.76 -17.16 -20.03
C ILE A 3 -4.91 -18.19 -20.12
N ASP A 4 -5.47 -18.53 -18.97
CA ASP A 4 -6.65 -19.40 -18.90
C ASP A 4 -7.92 -18.55 -19.12
N LYS A 5 -8.42 -18.58 -20.36
CA LYS A 5 -9.62 -17.82 -20.77
C LYS A 5 -10.85 -18.18 -19.96
N LYS A 6 -11.03 -19.46 -19.62
CA LYS A 6 -12.16 -19.91 -18.81
C LYS A 6 -12.17 -19.26 -17.43
N LYS A 7 -10.99 -19.10 -16.80
CA LYS A 7 -10.88 -18.37 -15.53
C LYS A 7 -11.18 -16.88 -15.66
N CYS A 8 -10.86 -16.28 -16.79
CA CYS A 8 -11.22 -14.89 -17.06
C CYS A 8 -12.73 -14.71 -17.16
N GLU A 9 -13.40 -15.58 -17.91
CA GLU A 9 -14.86 -15.62 -18.05
C GLU A 9 -15.53 -15.84 -16.69
N GLU A 10 -15.11 -16.87 -15.95
CA GLU A 10 -15.63 -17.14 -14.59
C GLU A 10 -15.46 -15.94 -13.67
N TYR A 11 -14.32 -15.25 -13.71
CA TYR A 11 -14.07 -14.08 -12.87
C TYR A 11 -15.00 -12.91 -13.24
N LEU A 12 -15.24 -12.67 -14.52
CA LEU A 12 -16.18 -11.66 -15.00
C LEU A 12 -17.61 -11.94 -14.54
N GLU A 13 -18.07 -13.18 -14.68
CA GLU A 13 -19.45 -13.57 -14.40
C GLU A 13 -19.76 -13.63 -12.89
N THR A 14 -18.79 -14.04 -12.07
CA THR A 14 -19.06 -14.41 -10.67
C THR A 14 -18.43 -13.48 -9.64
N LYS A 15 -17.43 -12.69 -10.00
CA LYS A 15 -16.63 -11.94 -9.03
C LYS A 15 -16.43 -10.46 -9.37
N PHE A 16 -16.40 -10.10 -10.65
CA PHE A 16 -15.95 -8.76 -11.06
C PHE A 16 -16.77 -7.62 -10.44
N ASP A 17 -18.08 -7.75 -10.43
CA ASP A 17 -18.99 -6.73 -9.90
C ASP A 17 -19.03 -6.69 -8.37
N ASP A 18 -18.60 -7.79 -7.71
CA ASP A 18 -18.48 -7.88 -6.24
C ASP A 18 -17.08 -7.57 -5.71
N VAL A 19 -16.14 -7.25 -6.61
CA VAL A 19 -14.78 -6.89 -6.19
C VAL A 19 -14.79 -5.62 -5.36
N VAL A 20 -14.18 -5.70 -4.17
CA VAL A 20 -13.80 -4.49 -3.43
C VAL A 20 -12.44 -4.01 -3.98
N TRP A 21 -12.48 -2.93 -4.72
CA TRP A 21 -11.31 -2.31 -5.33
C TRP A 21 -10.48 -1.54 -4.30
N SER A 22 -9.19 -1.42 -4.55
CA SER A 22 -8.27 -0.65 -3.72
C SER A 22 -7.17 -0.02 -4.56
N PRO A 23 -6.49 1.03 -4.09
CA PRO A 23 -5.35 1.61 -4.80
C PRO A 23 -4.29 0.57 -5.16
N SER A 24 -3.97 -0.33 -4.23
CA SER A 24 -2.96 -1.38 -4.45
C SER A 24 -3.37 -2.39 -5.52
N ARG A 25 -4.68 -2.69 -5.65
CA ARG A 25 -5.19 -3.59 -6.69
C ARG A 25 -5.10 -2.94 -8.07
N LEU A 26 -5.49 -1.67 -8.19
CA LEU A 26 -5.38 -0.92 -9.44
C LEU A 26 -3.92 -0.70 -9.84
N SER A 27 -3.07 -0.30 -8.90
CA SER A 27 -1.64 -0.11 -9.15
C SER A 27 -0.92 -1.42 -9.53
N CYS A 28 -1.36 -2.56 -9.00
CA CYS A 28 -0.83 -3.86 -9.42
C CYS A 28 -1.07 -4.10 -10.92
N TYR A 29 -2.27 -3.79 -11.43
CA TYR A 29 -2.58 -3.91 -12.84
C TYR A 29 -1.76 -2.91 -13.69
N ASP A 30 -1.66 -1.65 -13.26
CA ASP A 30 -0.88 -0.63 -13.98
C ASP A 30 0.61 -0.97 -14.06
N ASN A 31 1.16 -1.54 -12.99
CA ASN A 31 2.55 -2.00 -12.99
C ASN A 31 2.74 -3.19 -13.94
N CYS A 32 1.86 -4.19 -13.87
CA CYS A 32 1.92 -5.35 -14.74
C CYS A 32 0.55 -6.06 -14.80
N PRO A 33 -0.20 -5.96 -15.92
CA PRO A 33 -1.45 -6.69 -16.09
C PRO A 33 -1.33 -8.19 -15.82
N TYR A 34 -0.22 -8.82 -16.22
CA TYR A 34 0.01 -10.24 -15.99
C TYR A 34 0.20 -10.58 -14.49
N GLU A 35 0.81 -9.69 -13.69
CA GLU A 35 0.86 -9.86 -12.23
C GLU A 35 -0.55 -9.82 -11.63
N PHE A 36 -1.39 -8.89 -12.09
CA PHE A 36 -2.78 -8.82 -11.65
C PHE A 36 -3.51 -10.16 -11.92
N TYR A 37 -3.34 -10.72 -13.12
CA TYR A 37 -3.91 -12.03 -13.47
C TYR A 37 -3.42 -13.13 -12.52
N LEU A 38 -2.10 -13.24 -12.30
CA LEU A 38 -1.53 -14.25 -11.40
C LEU A 38 -2.06 -14.09 -9.96
N LYS A 39 -2.09 -12.86 -9.47
CA LYS A 39 -2.40 -12.56 -8.07
C LYS A 39 -3.89 -12.66 -7.75
N TYR A 40 -4.74 -12.12 -8.60
CA TYR A 40 -6.17 -11.98 -8.31
C TYR A 40 -7.06 -13.03 -8.97
N LEU A 41 -6.66 -13.60 -10.08
CA LEU A 41 -7.40 -14.70 -10.73
C LEU A 41 -6.86 -16.06 -10.33
N LEU A 42 -5.54 -16.24 -10.29
CA LEU A 42 -4.93 -17.51 -9.94
C LEU A 42 -4.57 -17.67 -8.47
N GLY A 43 -4.67 -16.62 -7.66
CA GLY A 43 -4.29 -16.66 -6.24
C GLY A 43 -2.78 -16.78 -6.00
N GLN A 44 -1.96 -16.59 -7.04
CA GLN A 44 -0.50 -16.69 -6.98
C GLN A 44 0.11 -15.39 -6.49
N ARG A 45 0.36 -15.30 -5.19
CA ARG A 45 0.98 -14.12 -4.57
C ARG A 45 2.46 -14.40 -4.31
N GLY A 46 3.32 -13.54 -4.81
CA GLY A 46 4.71 -13.48 -4.38
C GLY A 46 4.83 -12.83 -3.00
N THR A 47 5.82 -13.24 -2.25
CA THR A 47 6.27 -12.56 -1.04
C THR A 47 7.60 -11.89 -1.32
N ASN A 48 7.83 -10.69 -0.80
CA ASN A 48 9.10 -10.02 -0.98
C ASN A 48 9.55 -9.32 0.32
N TRP A 49 10.86 -9.20 0.45
CA TRP A 49 11.50 -8.56 1.57
C TRP A 49 10.93 -7.17 1.89
N TYR A 50 10.75 -6.33 0.87
CA TYR A 50 10.33 -4.95 1.05
C TYR A 50 8.92 -4.83 1.61
N ALA A 51 7.98 -5.65 1.10
CA ALA A 51 6.61 -5.68 1.58
C ALA A 51 6.54 -6.24 3.01
N TYR A 52 7.29 -7.31 3.30
CA TYR A 52 7.33 -7.92 4.62
C TYR A 52 7.86 -6.95 5.67
N ILE A 53 9.01 -6.31 5.41
CA ILE A 53 9.61 -5.34 6.33
C ILE A 53 8.71 -4.10 6.48
N GLY A 54 8.10 -3.62 5.39
CA GLY A 54 7.15 -2.51 5.44
C GLY A 54 5.97 -2.82 6.36
N THR A 55 5.33 -3.98 6.17
CA THR A 55 4.23 -4.43 7.05
C THR A 55 4.69 -4.55 8.50
N GLY A 56 5.89 -5.10 8.75
CA GLY A 56 6.44 -5.18 10.10
C GLY A 56 6.60 -3.81 10.79
N VAL A 57 7.04 -2.78 10.04
CA VAL A 57 7.16 -1.43 10.60
C VAL A 57 5.78 -0.80 10.85
N HIS A 58 4.81 -0.98 9.95
CA HIS A 58 3.43 -0.50 10.18
C HIS A 58 2.84 -1.12 11.44
N ASN A 59 2.95 -2.44 11.62
CA ASN A 59 2.46 -3.12 12.83
C ASN A 59 3.14 -2.61 14.12
N ILE A 60 4.43 -2.28 14.06
CA ILE A 60 5.17 -1.73 15.20
C ILE A 60 4.65 -0.34 15.57
N ILE A 61 4.36 0.50 14.57
CA ILE A 61 3.81 1.85 14.78
C ILE A 61 2.37 1.76 15.30
N GLU A 62 1.57 0.86 14.74
CA GLU A 62 0.21 0.57 15.21
C GLU A 62 0.20 0.12 16.68
N ASP A 63 1.04 -0.84 17.04
CA ASP A 63 1.21 -1.30 18.42
C ASP A 63 1.61 -0.17 19.37
N TYR A 64 2.43 0.76 18.91
CA TYR A 64 2.78 1.95 19.68
C TYR A 64 1.54 2.74 20.06
N TYR A 65 0.71 3.13 19.08
CA TYR A 65 -0.48 3.93 19.35
C TYR A 65 -1.52 3.18 20.17
N ASN A 66 -1.77 1.92 19.85
CA ASN A 66 -2.79 1.12 20.54
C ASN A 66 -2.42 0.77 21.99
N VAL A 67 -1.16 0.59 22.28
CA VAL A 67 -0.69 0.11 23.60
C VAL A 67 0.18 1.12 24.30
N GLY A 68 1.19 1.66 23.63
CA GLY A 68 2.20 2.53 24.24
C GLY A 68 1.64 3.90 24.61
N HIS A 69 1.02 4.58 23.64
CA HIS A 69 0.47 5.91 23.84
C HIS A 69 -0.71 5.90 24.83
N ALA A 70 -1.61 4.94 24.68
CA ALA A 70 -2.75 4.78 25.58
C ALA A 70 -2.38 4.52 27.05
N LYS A 71 -1.16 4.00 27.31
CA LYS A 71 -0.63 3.74 28.66
C LYS A 71 0.24 4.85 29.23
N GLY A 72 0.49 5.91 28.46
CA GLY A 72 1.36 7.02 28.89
C GLY A 72 2.81 6.57 29.17
N LEU A 73 3.31 5.60 28.40
CA LEU A 73 4.67 5.10 28.57
C LEU A 73 5.68 6.15 28.11
N ASP A 74 6.86 6.13 28.76
CA ASP A 74 7.99 6.97 28.37
C ASP A 74 8.42 6.70 26.91
N THR A 75 8.64 7.78 26.17
CA THR A 75 8.99 7.72 24.73
C THR A 75 10.25 6.90 24.47
N ASP A 76 11.26 7.01 25.35
CA ASP A 76 12.52 6.27 25.17
C ASP A 76 12.32 4.76 25.32
N ILE A 77 11.49 4.35 26.30
CA ILE A 77 11.12 2.94 26.52
C ILE A 77 10.37 2.40 25.29
N ILE A 78 9.49 3.21 24.71
CA ILE A 78 8.72 2.85 23.52
C ILE A 78 9.63 2.65 22.33
N VAL A 79 10.50 3.61 22.04
CA VAL A 79 11.46 3.56 20.94
C VAL A 79 12.35 2.33 21.06
N GLU A 80 12.89 2.05 22.25
CA GLU A 80 13.68 0.84 22.48
C GLU A 80 12.87 -0.44 22.18
N THR A 81 11.61 -0.47 22.59
CA THR A 81 10.71 -1.60 22.33
C THR A 81 10.44 -1.74 20.82
N MET A 82 10.20 -0.65 20.10
CA MET A 82 10.01 -0.66 18.64
C MET A 82 11.23 -1.23 17.93
N VAL A 83 12.43 -0.81 18.29
CA VAL A 83 13.69 -1.32 17.71
C VAL A 83 13.87 -2.83 18.00
N LYS A 84 13.57 -3.29 19.22
CA LYS A 84 13.60 -4.72 19.56
C LYS A 84 12.59 -5.54 18.74
N LYS A 85 11.35 -5.04 18.60
CA LYS A 85 10.33 -5.68 17.74
C LYS A 85 10.78 -5.74 16.28
N PHE A 86 11.36 -4.66 15.77
CA PHE A 86 11.89 -4.65 14.41
C PHE A 86 13.00 -5.69 14.20
N ALA A 87 13.90 -5.85 15.15
CA ALA A 87 14.92 -6.91 15.09
C ALA A 87 14.30 -8.31 15.01
N LEU A 88 13.20 -8.56 15.73
CA LEU A 88 12.45 -9.82 15.63
C LEU A 88 11.80 -10.00 14.26
N VAL A 89 11.18 -8.95 13.70
CA VAL A 89 10.65 -8.98 12.33
C VAL A 89 11.73 -9.35 11.33
N VAL A 90 12.91 -8.73 11.43
CA VAL A 90 14.04 -9.03 10.53
C VAL A 90 14.53 -10.46 10.70
N SER A 91 14.61 -10.95 11.92
CA SER A 91 15.10 -12.32 12.20
C SER A 91 14.15 -13.40 11.72
N ALA A 92 12.85 -13.14 11.74
CA ALA A 92 11.81 -14.09 11.32
C ALA A 92 11.70 -14.29 9.80
N TRP A 93 12.38 -13.47 9.00
CA TRP A 93 12.41 -13.64 7.55
C TRP A 93 13.47 -14.68 7.15
N GLU A 94 13.06 -15.82 6.66
CA GLU A 94 13.93 -16.94 6.28
C GLU A 94 14.27 -16.98 4.79
N GLU A 95 13.51 -16.26 3.97
CA GLU A 95 13.69 -16.23 2.51
C GLU A 95 14.85 -15.31 2.09
N TRP A 96 14.97 -15.13 0.78
CA TRP A 96 16.00 -14.28 0.20
C TRP A 96 15.93 -12.82 0.67
N ARG A 97 17.09 -12.25 0.94
CA ARG A 97 17.29 -10.85 1.31
C ARG A 97 18.11 -10.12 0.24
N PRO A 98 17.75 -8.88 -0.11
CA PRO A 98 18.58 -8.08 -1.03
C PRO A 98 19.97 -7.83 -0.44
N HIS A 99 21.01 -7.69 -1.29
CA HIS A 99 22.38 -7.42 -0.82
C HIS A 99 22.47 -6.22 0.14
N SER A 100 21.62 -5.21 -0.06
CA SER A 100 21.56 -4.01 0.76
C SER A 100 20.72 -4.15 2.05
N TRP A 101 20.24 -5.36 2.40
CA TRP A 101 19.29 -5.54 3.49
C TRP A 101 19.76 -4.97 4.83
N LYS A 102 21.05 -5.17 5.19
CA LYS A 102 21.61 -4.63 6.44
C LYS A 102 21.56 -3.10 6.49
N ALA A 103 22.01 -2.46 5.38
CA ALA A 103 21.96 -1.00 5.28
C ALA A 103 20.53 -0.46 5.32
N GLN A 104 19.57 -1.18 4.74
CA GLN A 104 18.16 -0.81 4.82
C GLN A 104 17.61 -0.94 6.23
N CYS A 105 17.94 -2.02 6.96
CA CYS A 105 17.54 -2.20 8.35
C CYS A 105 18.11 -1.09 9.25
N ASN A 106 19.40 -0.76 9.09
CA ASN A 106 20.01 0.33 9.86
C ASN A 106 19.26 1.65 9.65
N LYS A 107 18.94 2.01 8.39
CA LYS A 107 18.16 3.22 8.09
C LYS A 107 16.75 3.21 8.72
N ILE A 108 16.12 2.05 8.83
CA ILE A 108 14.82 1.92 9.51
C ILE A 108 15.00 2.09 11.01
N VAL A 109 16.02 1.48 11.60
CA VAL A 109 16.35 1.65 13.02
C VAL A 109 16.60 3.12 13.35
N ASP A 110 17.42 3.82 12.55
CA ASP A 110 17.69 5.26 12.72
C ASP A 110 16.37 6.08 12.65
N GLY A 111 15.47 5.71 11.73
CA GLY A 111 14.14 6.31 11.64
C GLY A 111 13.28 6.06 12.87
N LEU A 112 13.21 4.81 13.34
CA LEU A 112 12.47 4.44 14.55
C LEU A 112 13.03 5.13 15.81
N MET A 113 14.37 5.22 15.92
CA MET A 113 15.01 5.97 17.02
C MET A 113 14.71 7.47 17.00
N SER A 114 14.36 8.02 15.84
CA SER A 114 13.92 9.42 15.71
C SER A 114 12.40 9.57 15.78
N PHE A 115 11.67 8.50 16.13
CA PHE A 115 10.21 8.50 16.17
C PHE A 115 9.69 9.49 17.18
N LYS A 116 8.84 10.39 16.72
CA LYS A 116 8.07 11.31 17.55
C LYS A 116 6.60 11.04 17.28
N PRO A 117 5.90 10.50 18.27
CA PRO A 117 4.46 10.29 18.12
C PRO A 117 3.75 11.63 17.90
N LEU A 118 2.68 11.59 17.16
CA LEU A 118 1.74 12.70 17.08
C LEU A 118 0.71 12.47 18.19
N ASP A 119 0.63 13.41 19.13
CA ASP A 119 -0.33 13.34 20.25
C ASP A 119 -1.79 13.50 19.79
N THR A 120 -1.97 13.94 18.56
CA THR A 120 -3.26 14.27 17.94
C THR A 120 -3.84 13.13 17.07
N VAL A 121 -3.20 11.96 17.06
CA VAL A 121 -3.73 10.80 16.33
C VAL A 121 -5.01 10.31 17.00
N THR A 122 -6.09 10.25 16.22
CA THR A 122 -7.43 9.90 16.71
C THR A 122 -7.85 8.49 16.33
N ASP A 123 -7.33 7.95 15.22
CA ASP A 123 -7.72 6.64 14.71
C ASP A 123 -6.53 5.95 14.00
N ILE A 124 -6.47 4.62 14.08
CA ILE A 124 -5.38 3.80 13.54
C ILE A 124 -5.96 2.67 12.70
N GLU A 125 -5.30 2.35 11.56
CA GLU A 125 -5.63 1.23 10.68
C GLU A 125 -7.10 1.21 10.23
N ARG A 126 -7.69 2.38 10.03
CA ARG A 126 -9.09 2.53 9.67
C ARG A 126 -9.33 2.20 8.20
N THR A 127 -10.44 1.51 7.93
CA THR A 127 -10.89 1.22 6.57
C THR A 127 -12.18 1.97 6.25
N ILE A 128 -12.15 2.79 5.20
CA ILE A 128 -13.33 3.46 4.64
C ILE A 128 -13.80 2.66 3.42
N LEU A 129 -15.06 2.25 3.43
CA LEU A 129 -15.73 1.63 2.29
C LEU A 129 -16.59 2.67 1.59
N PHE A 130 -16.53 2.75 0.27
CA PHE A 130 -17.34 3.69 -0.51
C PHE A 130 -17.65 3.15 -1.89
N ASP A 131 -18.71 3.70 -2.50
CA ASP A 131 -19.10 3.39 -3.87
C ASP A 131 -18.58 4.46 -4.84
N PHE A 132 -18.06 4.01 -5.96
CA PHE A 132 -17.65 4.86 -7.07
C PHE A 132 -18.20 4.29 -8.38
N GLU A 133 -19.20 4.95 -8.95
CA GLU A 133 -19.83 4.58 -10.23
C GLU A 133 -20.27 3.11 -10.29
N GLY A 134 -20.84 2.60 -9.20
CA GLY A 134 -21.33 1.23 -9.08
C GLY A 134 -20.24 0.21 -8.70
N TYR A 135 -18.99 0.63 -8.50
CA TYR A 135 -17.92 -0.22 -7.99
C TYR A 135 -17.67 0.03 -6.50
N LYS A 136 -17.53 -1.05 -5.74
CA LYS A 136 -17.17 -0.99 -4.32
C LYS A 136 -15.68 -0.72 -4.17
N PHE A 137 -15.31 0.25 -3.34
CA PHE A 137 -13.92 0.61 -3.05
C PHE A 137 -13.63 0.56 -1.57
N GLN A 138 -12.35 0.35 -1.25
CA GLN A 138 -11.82 0.52 0.09
C GLN A 138 -10.57 1.39 0.10
N ALA A 139 -10.49 2.28 1.08
CA ALA A 139 -9.33 3.03 1.47
C ALA A 139 -8.90 2.59 2.87
N LYS A 140 -7.70 2.03 3.02
CA LYS A 140 -7.14 1.65 4.32
C LYS A 140 -6.12 2.71 4.72
N LEU A 141 -6.44 3.48 5.76
CA LEU A 141 -5.63 4.56 6.29
C LEU A 141 -4.74 4.01 7.41
N ASP A 142 -3.47 4.40 7.44
CA ASP A 142 -2.58 3.97 8.51
C ASP A 142 -2.93 4.69 9.83
N ALA A 143 -3.23 6.01 9.76
CA ALA A 143 -3.69 6.79 10.90
C ALA A 143 -4.47 8.04 10.46
N GLU A 144 -5.18 8.65 11.41
CA GLU A 144 -5.87 9.93 11.25
C GLU A 144 -5.47 10.90 12.35
N GLU A 145 -5.34 12.18 12.01
CA GLU A 145 -5.09 13.27 12.94
C GLU A 145 -6.27 14.24 12.91
N GLY A 146 -7.16 14.11 13.88
CA GLY A 146 -8.45 14.77 13.86
C GLY A 146 -9.28 14.33 12.66
N ASP A 147 -10.20 15.19 12.23
CA ASP A 147 -11.07 14.92 11.07
C ASP A 147 -10.46 15.36 9.74
N ASP A 148 -9.33 16.06 9.77
CA ASP A 148 -8.82 16.83 8.65
C ASP A 148 -7.62 16.19 7.92
N TRP A 149 -6.79 15.42 8.63
CA TRP A 149 -5.56 14.89 8.08
C TRP A 149 -5.52 13.36 8.09
N HIS A 150 -5.12 12.79 6.97
CA HIS A 150 -4.74 11.39 6.88
C HIS A 150 -3.25 11.23 6.99
N ILE A 151 -2.82 10.15 7.64
CA ILE A 151 -1.42 9.81 7.81
C ILE A 151 -1.15 8.50 7.11
N ASP A 152 -0.03 8.44 6.38
CA ASP A 152 0.49 7.22 5.77
C ASP A 152 1.99 7.11 6.08
N TYR A 153 2.40 5.97 6.63
CA TYR A 153 3.78 5.70 6.97
C TYR A 153 4.49 5.03 5.80
N LYS A 154 5.52 5.67 5.27
CA LYS A 154 6.27 5.17 4.12
C LYS A 154 7.77 5.08 4.43
N SER A 155 8.40 4.02 3.93
CA SER A 155 9.87 3.96 3.96
C SER A 155 10.50 5.06 3.10
N ARG A 156 9.86 5.41 2.00
CA ARG A 156 10.19 6.51 1.10
C ARG A 156 8.93 6.91 0.33
N TRP A 157 8.70 8.19 0.19
CA TRP A 157 7.60 8.68 -0.63
C TRP A 157 8.06 9.14 -2.01
N ASP A 158 7.29 8.79 -3.02
CA ASP A 158 7.44 9.23 -4.40
C ASP A 158 6.07 9.58 -4.97
N LYS A 159 5.85 10.86 -5.30
CA LYS A 159 4.58 11.37 -5.83
C LYS A 159 4.12 10.62 -7.07
N LYS A 160 5.06 10.26 -7.98
CA LYS A 160 4.72 9.55 -9.22
C LYS A 160 4.19 8.15 -8.94
N LYS A 161 4.74 7.49 -7.91
CA LYS A 161 4.38 6.12 -7.57
C LYS A 161 3.12 6.01 -6.72
N TYR A 162 2.91 6.94 -5.80
CA TYR A 162 1.89 6.83 -4.77
C TYR A 162 0.81 7.93 -4.84
N GLY A 163 0.90 8.87 -5.77
CA GLY A 163 0.00 10.03 -5.83
C GLY A 163 -1.48 9.63 -5.91
N HIS A 164 -1.83 8.63 -6.71
CA HIS A 164 -3.20 8.15 -6.79
C HIS A 164 -3.69 7.46 -5.51
N GLN A 165 -2.81 6.82 -4.74
CA GLN A 165 -3.19 6.19 -3.48
C GLN A 165 -3.66 7.24 -2.47
N GLN A 166 -2.85 8.28 -2.23
CA GLN A 166 -3.19 9.34 -1.28
C GLN A 166 -4.43 10.11 -1.72
N THR A 167 -4.51 10.43 -2.99
CA THR A 167 -5.67 11.17 -3.53
C THR A 167 -6.96 10.34 -3.45
N LEU A 168 -6.88 9.02 -3.65
CA LEU A 168 -8.03 8.14 -3.47
C LEU A 168 -8.46 8.11 -1.99
N TYR A 169 -7.52 8.12 -1.07
CA TYR A 169 -7.82 8.19 0.36
C TYR A 169 -8.51 9.51 0.74
N MET A 170 -8.01 10.64 0.23
CA MET A 170 -8.66 11.95 0.40
C MET A 170 -10.08 11.97 -0.20
N TYR A 171 -10.27 11.35 -1.36
CA TYR A 171 -11.59 11.22 -1.97
C TYR A 171 -12.55 10.32 -1.14
N ALA A 172 -12.06 9.21 -0.61
CA ALA A 172 -12.84 8.35 0.28
C ALA A 172 -13.36 9.12 1.51
N LYS A 173 -12.48 9.95 2.09
CA LYS A 173 -12.84 10.78 3.24
C LYS A 173 -13.80 11.90 2.87
N GLU A 174 -13.63 12.55 1.72
CA GLU A 174 -14.58 13.53 1.21
C GLU A 174 -16.01 12.95 1.10
N ILE A 175 -16.13 11.71 0.62
CA ILE A 175 -17.43 11.03 0.56
C ILE A 175 -17.98 10.76 1.97
N GLU A 176 -17.15 10.25 2.86
CA GLU A 176 -17.56 9.88 4.22
C GLU A 176 -18.02 11.08 5.03
N GLN A 177 -17.29 12.19 4.97
CA GLN A 177 -17.58 13.41 5.75
C GLN A 177 -18.53 14.37 5.04
N ALA A 178 -18.88 14.13 3.76
CA ALA A 178 -19.56 15.08 2.88
C ALA A 178 -18.83 16.44 2.75
N ALA A 179 -17.54 16.47 3.04
CA ALA A 179 -16.67 17.65 2.97
C ALA A 179 -15.22 17.21 2.63
N PRO A 180 -14.45 18.02 1.87
CA PRO A 180 -13.07 17.70 1.59
C PRO A 180 -12.23 17.71 2.88
N PRO A 181 -11.32 16.73 3.07
CA PRO A 181 -10.33 16.78 4.13
C PRO A 181 -9.34 17.92 3.87
N LYS A 182 -8.57 18.30 4.87
CA LYS A 182 -7.51 19.30 4.72
C LYS A 182 -6.37 18.79 3.84
N GLY A 183 -5.97 17.55 4.05
CA GLY A 183 -4.91 16.97 3.25
C GLY A 183 -4.42 15.62 3.76
N PHE A 184 -3.18 15.31 3.38
CA PHE A 184 -2.51 14.06 3.64
C PHE A 184 -1.11 14.30 4.17
N LYS A 185 -0.73 13.60 5.25
CA LYS A 185 0.62 13.63 5.82
C LYS A 185 1.33 12.31 5.51
N ILE A 186 2.47 12.39 4.83
CA ILE A 186 3.35 11.24 4.63
C ILE A 186 4.45 11.30 5.67
N ILE A 187 4.51 10.32 6.53
CA ILE A 187 5.59 10.19 7.50
C ILE A 187 6.59 9.16 6.99
N GLN A 188 7.75 9.63 6.57
CA GLN A 188 8.83 8.78 6.10
C GLN A 188 9.66 8.30 7.31
N TYR A 189 9.85 6.98 7.42
CA TYR A 189 10.49 6.36 8.58
C TYR A 189 11.91 5.81 8.32
N LYS A 190 12.52 6.12 7.16
CA LYS A 190 13.92 5.77 6.91
C LYS A 190 14.85 6.91 7.23
N GLU A 191 16.02 6.58 7.84
CA GLU A 191 17.11 7.49 8.22
C GLU A 191 16.69 8.45 9.35
N ARG A 192 15.74 9.31 9.11
CA ARG A 192 15.13 10.21 10.08
C ARG A 192 13.67 10.38 9.74
N MET A 193 12.82 10.37 10.73
CA MET A 193 11.42 10.70 10.49
C MET A 193 11.27 12.10 9.94
N SER A 194 10.57 12.18 8.84
CA SER A 194 10.24 13.43 8.17
C SER A 194 8.82 13.41 7.67
N THR A 195 8.13 14.54 7.78
CA THR A 195 6.74 14.68 7.35
C THR A 195 6.69 15.48 6.05
N VAL A 196 5.92 15.00 5.09
CA VAL A 196 5.53 15.73 3.88
C VAL A 196 4.02 15.93 3.94
N GLU A 197 3.59 17.19 3.93
CA GLU A 197 2.18 17.54 3.88
C GLU A 197 1.75 17.78 2.43
N ILE A 198 0.57 17.27 2.09
CA ILE A 198 -0.03 17.39 0.76
C ILE A 198 -1.45 17.88 0.98
N ASP A 199 -1.72 19.10 0.56
CA ASP A 199 -3.04 19.69 0.65
C ASP A 199 -4.04 18.98 -0.28
N TYR A 200 -5.31 18.96 0.13
CA TYR A 200 -6.38 18.48 -0.72
C TYR A 200 -6.45 19.29 -2.03
N SER A 201 -6.58 18.60 -3.15
CA SER A 201 -6.73 19.18 -4.46
C SER A 201 -7.88 18.52 -5.23
N LYS A 202 -8.93 19.28 -5.52
CA LYS A 202 -10.06 18.82 -6.33
C LYS A 202 -9.62 18.35 -7.72
N GLY A 203 -8.61 19.01 -8.30
CA GLY A 203 -8.06 18.63 -9.61
C GLY A 203 -7.38 17.25 -9.55
N ASP A 204 -6.60 16.98 -8.51
CA ASP A 204 -5.93 15.68 -8.32
C ASP A 204 -6.97 14.57 -8.05
N VAL A 205 -8.06 14.88 -7.33
CA VAL A 205 -9.18 13.95 -7.12
C VAL A 205 -9.83 13.57 -8.45
N GLU A 206 -10.13 14.54 -9.33
CA GLU A 206 -10.70 14.24 -10.65
C GLU A 206 -9.74 13.42 -11.53
N LEU A 207 -8.45 13.70 -11.50
CA LEU A 207 -7.45 12.88 -12.19
C LEU A 207 -7.43 11.45 -11.66
N THR A 208 -7.56 11.27 -10.34
CA THR A 208 -7.61 9.95 -9.72
C THR A 208 -8.89 9.20 -10.05
N LYS A 209 -10.05 9.87 -10.09
CA LYS A 209 -11.32 9.27 -10.58
C LYS A 209 -11.19 8.79 -12.03
N ASN A 210 -10.56 9.58 -12.89
CA ASN A 210 -10.31 9.19 -14.29
C ASN A 210 -9.39 7.97 -14.37
N TRP A 211 -8.34 7.93 -13.54
CA TRP A 211 -7.46 6.76 -13.42
C TRP A 211 -8.22 5.51 -12.96
N MET A 212 -9.10 5.62 -11.96
CA MET A 212 -9.94 4.51 -11.49
C MET A 212 -10.81 3.95 -12.61
N ARG A 213 -11.57 4.81 -13.32
CA ARG A 213 -12.41 4.41 -14.48
C ARG A 213 -11.62 3.72 -15.56
N TYR A 214 -10.51 4.36 -15.96
CA TYR A 214 -9.67 3.87 -17.04
C TYR A 214 -9.06 2.52 -16.70
N THR A 215 -8.52 2.35 -15.50
CA THR A 215 -7.87 1.11 -15.08
C THR A 215 -8.88 -0.03 -14.95
N ILE A 216 -10.04 0.19 -14.32
CA ILE A 216 -11.11 -0.82 -14.24
C ILE A 216 -11.59 -1.20 -15.64
N GLY A 217 -11.81 -0.23 -16.51
CA GLY A 217 -12.22 -0.48 -17.89
C GLY A 217 -11.19 -1.27 -18.70
N LYS A 218 -9.89 -1.07 -18.45
CA LYS A 218 -8.82 -1.90 -19.04
C LYS A 218 -8.84 -3.32 -18.49
N ILE A 219 -8.95 -3.48 -17.17
CA ILE A 219 -9.03 -4.81 -16.54
C ILE A 219 -10.21 -5.59 -17.12
N ARG A 220 -11.39 -4.99 -17.26
CA ARG A 220 -12.57 -5.63 -17.86
C ARG A 220 -12.29 -6.09 -19.29
N ARG A 221 -11.74 -5.22 -20.15
CA ARG A 221 -11.40 -5.58 -21.54
C ARG A 221 -10.38 -6.72 -21.63
N ASP A 222 -9.36 -6.72 -20.78
CA ASP A 222 -8.35 -7.77 -20.78
C ASP A 222 -8.93 -9.11 -20.30
N LEU A 223 -9.87 -9.06 -19.35
CA LEU A 223 -10.63 -10.24 -18.94
C LEU A 223 -11.50 -10.79 -20.10
N GLU A 224 -12.24 -9.91 -20.78
CA GLU A 224 -13.09 -10.29 -21.93
C GLU A 224 -12.29 -10.90 -23.09
N ARG A 225 -11.07 -10.44 -23.32
CA ARG A 225 -10.17 -10.99 -24.35
C ARG A 225 -9.40 -12.21 -23.86
N GLY A 226 -9.27 -12.41 -22.57
CA GLY A 226 -8.36 -13.38 -21.98
C GLY A 226 -6.90 -13.05 -22.29
N GLU A 227 -6.52 -11.77 -22.26
CA GLU A 227 -5.20 -11.27 -22.63
C GLU A 227 -4.64 -10.35 -21.54
N PHE A 228 -3.54 -10.76 -20.92
CA PHE A 228 -2.84 -9.96 -19.93
C PHE A 228 -1.38 -9.78 -20.33
N THR A 229 -0.99 -8.57 -20.65
CA THR A 229 0.37 -8.26 -21.08
C THR A 229 1.36 -8.32 -19.92
N LYS A 230 2.55 -8.85 -20.18
CA LYS A 230 3.68 -8.80 -19.26
C LYS A 230 4.42 -7.48 -19.43
N ASN A 231 4.86 -6.89 -18.33
CA ASN A 231 5.69 -5.68 -18.35
C ASN A 231 7.10 -5.97 -17.80
N PRO A 232 8.02 -6.53 -18.61
CA PRO A 232 9.37 -6.87 -18.18
C PRO A 232 10.34 -5.67 -18.16
N ALA A 233 9.87 -4.47 -18.51
CA ALA A 233 10.73 -3.29 -18.66
C ALA A 233 11.38 -2.85 -17.34
N ASP A 234 10.70 -3.05 -16.22
CA ASP A 234 11.26 -2.82 -14.89
C ASP A 234 11.78 -4.12 -14.29
N LYS A 235 13.06 -4.41 -14.54
CA LYS A 235 13.72 -5.60 -14.01
C LYS A 235 13.69 -5.64 -12.48
N PHE A 236 13.93 -4.50 -11.82
CA PHE A 236 13.89 -4.42 -10.36
C PHE A 236 12.49 -4.77 -9.83
N TYR A 237 11.45 -4.22 -10.47
CA TYR A 237 10.09 -4.55 -10.08
C TYR A 237 9.82 -6.05 -10.19
N CYS A 238 10.17 -6.66 -11.31
CA CYS A 238 9.93 -8.08 -11.56
C CYS A 238 10.67 -8.98 -10.56
N THR A 239 11.97 -8.72 -10.32
CA THR A 239 12.81 -9.62 -9.50
C THR A 239 12.73 -9.35 -8.01
N GLU A 240 12.47 -8.11 -7.60
CA GLU A 240 12.53 -7.70 -6.20
C GLU A 240 11.15 -7.45 -5.56
N LEU A 241 10.19 -6.96 -6.32
CA LEU A 241 8.89 -6.54 -5.79
C LEU A 241 7.74 -7.48 -6.16
N CYS A 242 7.60 -7.83 -7.44
CA CYS A 242 6.51 -8.69 -7.93
C CYS A 242 6.67 -10.13 -7.43
N GLN A 243 7.83 -10.74 -7.71
CA GLN A 243 8.19 -12.13 -7.35
C GLN A 243 7.09 -13.18 -7.59
N ALA A 244 6.29 -12.99 -8.64
CA ALA A 244 5.22 -13.92 -8.99
C ALA A 244 5.81 -15.31 -9.35
N PRO A 245 5.45 -16.40 -8.65
CA PRO A 245 6.15 -17.70 -8.77
C PRO A 245 6.12 -18.31 -10.16
N LEU A 246 5.06 -18.00 -10.94
CA LEU A 246 4.84 -18.56 -12.27
C LEU A 246 5.31 -17.66 -13.42
N CYS A 247 5.91 -16.51 -13.12
CA CYS A 247 6.39 -15.57 -14.12
C CYS A 247 7.89 -15.79 -14.39
N GLU A 248 8.26 -16.00 -15.67
CA GLU A 248 9.67 -16.15 -16.06
C GLU A 248 10.53 -14.91 -15.79
N HIS A 249 9.92 -13.71 -15.76
CA HIS A 249 10.62 -12.46 -15.51
C HIS A 249 10.85 -12.20 -14.01
N SER A 250 10.17 -12.90 -13.11
CA SER A 250 10.37 -12.81 -11.66
C SER A 250 11.45 -13.75 -11.13
N LYS A 251 12.03 -14.56 -11.98
CA LYS A 251 13.14 -15.46 -11.62
C LYS A 251 14.43 -14.66 -11.46
N ARG A 252 15.11 -14.90 -10.35
CA ARG A 252 16.44 -14.36 -10.02
C ARG A 252 17.55 -15.21 -10.56
#